data_defd23c3a7d0d5838e4edea919d9819e
#
_entry.id   defd23c3a7d0d5838e4edea919d9819e
#
_cell.length_a   1.000
_cell.length_b   1.000
_cell.length_c   1.000
_cell.angle_alpha   90.00
_cell.angle_beta   90.00
_cell.angle_gamma   90.00
#
_symmetry.space_group_name_H-M   'P 1'
#
loop_
_entity.id
_entity.type
_entity.pdbx_description
1 polymer ?
#
loop_
_entity_poly.entity_id
_entity_poly.type
_entity_poly.pdbx_seq_one_letter_code
_entity_poly.pdbx_strand_id
1 'polypeptide(L)'
;MSEPAYTRLDVDERRRRLLERGADLFARHSYDELSMAAIAREAGVSKALLYHYFPSKQDYFGAVLAEGAAELVSEVDAEAPPAEQLDAFLGWVEKRGGAYAKLVRVASPEVRDLMDAVRAATAERILDGLPGPPTPERRVAVNAWLWFMDGAIVDWLEHGDLDRAALRALLLRALEGALGEPL
;
A
#
# COMPACT_ATOMS: atom_id res chain seq x y z
N MET A 1 -47.53 2.33 7.12
CA MET A 1 -46.46 3.20 6.61
C MET A 1 -45.16 2.61 7.14
N SER A 2 -44.46 1.85 6.28
CA SER A 2 -43.19 1.22 6.66
C SER A 2 -42.07 2.24 6.43
N GLU A 3 -41.31 2.57 7.48
CA GLU A 3 -40.07 3.31 7.33
C GLU A 3 -39.13 2.56 6.38
N PRO A 4 -38.46 3.25 5.45
CA PRO A 4 -37.44 2.61 4.64
C PRO A 4 -36.28 2.25 5.56
N ALA A 5 -35.99 0.96 5.67
CA ALA A 5 -34.80 0.43 6.30
C ALA A 5 -33.56 0.92 5.55
N TYR A 6 -33.12 2.13 5.85
CA TYR A 6 -31.79 2.65 5.51
C TYR A 6 -30.80 1.96 6.44
N THR A 7 -30.45 0.75 6.06
CA THR A 7 -29.68 -0.16 6.91
C THR A 7 -28.20 0.23 6.94
N ARG A 8 -27.57 -0.05 8.09
CA ARG A 8 -26.12 0.06 8.35
C ARG A 8 -25.28 -0.58 7.24
N LEU A 9 -25.77 -1.66 6.62
CA LEU A 9 -25.24 -2.32 5.42
C LEU A 9 -25.12 -1.37 4.21
N ASP A 10 -26.03 -0.40 4.05
CA ASP A 10 -25.98 0.57 2.95
C ASP A 10 -24.87 1.61 3.16
N VAL A 11 -24.54 1.96 4.40
CA VAL A 11 -23.47 2.91 4.75
C VAL A 11 -22.10 2.28 4.49
N ASP A 12 -21.89 1.05 4.96
CA ASP A 12 -20.61 0.34 4.79
C ASP A 12 -20.36 -0.03 3.33
N GLU A 13 -21.38 -0.48 2.62
CA GLU A 13 -21.32 -0.77 1.19
C GLU A 13 -21.01 0.49 0.36
N ARG A 14 -21.60 1.63 0.72
CA ARG A 14 -21.33 2.91 0.04
C ARG A 14 -19.91 3.39 0.31
N ARG A 15 -19.43 3.26 1.56
CA ARG A 15 -18.05 3.58 1.91
C ARG A 15 -17.08 2.71 1.11
N ARG A 16 -17.31 1.41 1.01
CA ARG A 16 -16.49 0.46 0.24
C ARG A 16 -16.42 0.86 -1.24
N ARG A 17 -17.56 1.17 -1.86
CA ARG A 17 -17.60 1.64 -3.26
C ARG A 17 -16.84 2.95 -3.48
N LEU A 18 -16.87 3.87 -2.51
CA LEU A 18 -16.07 5.09 -2.57
C LEU A 18 -14.58 4.77 -2.53
N LEU A 19 -14.14 3.82 -1.71
CA LEU A 19 -12.73 3.40 -1.64
C LEU A 19 -12.27 2.68 -2.92
N GLU A 20 -13.07 1.80 -3.49
CA GLU A 20 -12.80 1.17 -4.79
C GLU A 20 -12.60 2.21 -5.91
N ARG A 21 -13.50 3.21 -5.97
CA ARG A 21 -13.35 4.32 -6.93
C ARG A 21 -12.12 5.17 -6.65
N GLY A 22 -11.75 5.33 -5.37
CA GLY A 22 -10.51 6.00 -4.97
C GLY A 22 -9.28 5.28 -5.48
N ALA A 23 -9.22 3.96 -5.34
CA ALA A 23 -8.13 3.15 -5.85
C ALA A 23 -7.94 3.33 -7.37
N ASP A 24 -9.04 3.28 -8.15
CA ASP A 24 -9.02 3.52 -9.59
C ASP A 24 -8.54 4.94 -9.96
N LEU A 25 -8.95 5.95 -9.18
CA LEU A 25 -8.57 7.34 -9.42
C LEU A 25 -7.09 7.58 -9.13
N PHE A 26 -6.59 7.10 -7.99
CA PHE A 26 -5.18 7.23 -7.61
C PHE A 26 -4.25 6.35 -8.47
N ALA A 27 -4.75 5.29 -9.09
CA ALA A 27 -4.00 4.55 -10.10
C ALA A 27 -3.75 5.38 -11.38
N ARG A 28 -4.69 6.26 -11.76
CA ARG A 28 -4.62 7.07 -12.98
C ARG A 28 -4.04 8.46 -12.77
N HIS A 29 -4.25 9.04 -11.59
CA HIS A 29 -3.85 10.42 -11.24
C HIS A 29 -2.93 10.45 -10.03
N SER A 30 -2.04 11.43 -9.96
CA SER A 30 -1.27 11.68 -8.74
C SER A 30 -2.17 12.27 -7.64
N TYR A 31 -1.72 12.15 -6.38
CA TYR A 31 -2.44 12.74 -5.26
C TYR A 31 -2.70 14.24 -5.46
N ASP A 32 -1.70 14.99 -5.95
CA ASP A 32 -1.77 16.45 -6.08
C ASP A 32 -2.71 16.90 -7.20
N GLU A 33 -2.91 16.09 -8.25
CA GLU A 33 -3.83 16.39 -9.36
C GLU A 33 -5.30 16.29 -8.97
N LEU A 34 -5.63 15.54 -7.92
CA LEU A 34 -7.00 15.30 -7.50
C LEU A 34 -7.46 16.28 -6.42
N SER A 35 -8.64 16.86 -6.60
CA SER A 35 -9.36 17.57 -5.56
C SER A 35 -10.55 16.77 -5.05
N MET A 36 -11.03 17.02 -3.82
CA MET A 36 -12.24 16.37 -3.29
C MET A 36 -13.47 16.59 -4.19
N ALA A 37 -13.54 17.72 -4.90
CA ALA A 37 -14.62 17.97 -5.86
C ALA A 37 -14.49 17.09 -7.11
N ALA A 38 -13.28 16.89 -7.63
CA ALA A 38 -13.02 15.98 -8.74
C ALA A 38 -13.33 14.53 -8.34
N ILE A 39 -12.86 14.09 -7.18
CA ILE A 39 -13.15 12.76 -6.64
C ILE A 39 -14.65 12.51 -6.51
N ALA A 40 -15.40 13.44 -5.91
CA ALA A 40 -16.86 13.32 -5.77
C ALA A 40 -17.57 13.20 -7.12
N ARG A 41 -17.16 14.01 -8.11
CA ARG A 41 -17.73 13.97 -9.47
C ARG A 41 -17.45 12.60 -10.13
N GLU A 42 -16.23 12.11 -10.08
CA GLU A 42 -15.84 10.82 -10.66
C GLU A 42 -16.51 9.62 -9.95
N ALA A 43 -16.71 9.73 -8.64
CA ALA A 43 -17.43 8.73 -7.85
C ALA A 43 -18.96 8.80 -7.99
N GLY A 44 -19.49 9.81 -8.70
CA GLY A 44 -20.92 9.99 -8.89
C GLY A 44 -21.69 10.37 -7.64
N VAL A 45 -21.03 11.05 -6.67
CA VAL A 45 -21.63 11.46 -5.40
C VAL A 45 -21.54 12.99 -5.20
N SER A 46 -22.35 13.52 -4.29
CA SER A 46 -22.21 14.92 -3.91
C SER A 46 -20.93 15.15 -3.09
N LYS A 47 -20.34 16.33 -3.23
CA LYS A 47 -19.18 16.75 -2.43
C LYS A 47 -19.47 16.65 -0.92
N ALA A 48 -20.69 17.03 -0.51
CA ALA A 48 -21.12 16.95 0.89
C ALA A 48 -21.14 15.49 1.40
N LEU A 49 -21.59 14.55 0.58
CA LEU A 49 -21.58 13.14 0.95
C LEU A 49 -20.15 12.60 1.07
N LEU A 50 -19.24 12.97 0.17
CA LEU A 50 -17.86 12.55 0.26
C LEU A 50 -17.19 13.09 1.55
N TYR A 51 -17.42 14.37 1.89
CA TYR A 51 -16.92 14.96 3.13
C TYR A 51 -17.55 14.37 4.40
N HIS A 52 -18.75 13.83 4.29
CA HIS A 52 -19.38 13.12 5.40
C HIS A 52 -18.62 11.83 5.78
N TYR A 53 -18.09 11.12 4.77
CA TYR A 53 -17.30 9.90 4.99
C TYR A 53 -15.83 10.18 5.26
N PHE A 54 -15.26 11.19 4.61
CA PHE A 54 -13.85 11.51 4.64
C PHE A 54 -13.66 13.03 4.79
N PRO A 55 -13.28 13.50 6.01
CA PRO A 55 -13.18 14.93 6.31
C PRO A 55 -12.20 15.70 5.43
N SER A 56 -11.16 15.03 4.92
CA SER A 56 -10.16 15.63 4.03
C SER A 56 -9.75 14.70 2.90
N LYS A 57 -8.98 15.21 1.93
CA LYS A 57 -8.37 14.42 0.88
C LYS A 57 -7.34 13.43 1.43
N GLN A 58 -6.62 13.83 2.48
CA GLN A 58 -5.67 12.98 3.18
C GLN A 58 -6.37 11.80 3.86
N ASP A 59 -7.49 12.04 4.56
CA ASP A 59 -8.29 10.97 5.19
C ASP A 59 -8.84 10.00 4.15
N TYR A 60 -9.32 10.52 3.01
CA TYR A 60 -9.79 9.68 1.92
C TYR A 60 -8.68 8.83 1.32
N PHE A 61 -7.55 9.44 1.02
CA PHE A 61 -6.39 8.74 0.47
C PHE A 61 -5.84 7.71 1.45
N GLY A 62 -5.71 8.06 2.74
CA GLY A 62 -5.30 7.13 3.80
C GLY A 62 -6.24 5.92 3.91
N ALA A 63 -7.55 6.16 3.80
CA ALA A 63 -8.53 5.07 3.82
C ALA A 63 -8.43 4.16 2.57
N VAL A 64 -8.14 4.71 1.39
CA VAL A 64 -7.90 3.92 0.16
C VAL A 64 -6.64 3.06 0.32
N LEU A 65 -5.57 3.62 0.89
CA LEU A 65 -4.35 2.85 1.16
C LEU A 65 -4.57 1.75 2.20
N ALA A 66 -5.33 2.05 3.26
CA ALA A 66 -5.65 1.06 4.29
C ALA A 66 -6.47 -0.10 3.74
N GLU A 67 -7.40 0.17 2.82
CA GLU A 67 -8.17 -0.87 2.13
C GLU A 67 -7.26 -1.75 1.26
N GLY A 68 -6.37 -1.14 0.46
CA GLY A 68 -5.39 -1.87 -0.34
C GLY A 68 -4.42 -2.70 0.52
N ALA A 69 -4.01 -2.18 1.68
CA ALA A 69 -3.19 -2.93 2.63
C ALA A 69 -3.95 -4.11 3.25
N ALA A 70 -5.25 -3.93 3.56
CA ALA A 70 -6.09 -5.01 4.08
C ALA A 70 -6.29 -6.13 3.05
N GLU A 71 -6.48 -5.78 1.77
CA GLU A 71 -6.51 -6.77 0.68
C GLU A 71 -5.19 -7.55 0.61
N LEU A 72 -4.05 -6.84 0.63
CA LEU A 72 -2.73 -7.49 0.61
C LEU A 72 -2.57 -8.47 1.78
N VAL A 73 -2.92 -8.03 3.00
CA VAL A 73 -2.86 -8.91 4.19
C VAL A 73 -3.75 -10.14 4.03
N SER A 74 -4.89 -10.02 3.36
CA SER A 74 -5.78 -11.15 3.12
C SER A 74 -5.26 -12.14 2.05
N GLU A 75 -4.39 -11.66 1.14
CA GLU A 75 -3.75 -12.48 0.10
C GLU A 75 -2.43 -13.13 0.57
N VAL A 76 -1.82 -12.62 1.65
CA VAL A 76 -0.53 -13.07 2.18
C VAL A 76 -0.76 -13.94 3.42
N ASP A 77 -0.33 -15.18 3.37
CA ASP A 77 -0.25 -16.03 4.56
C ASP A 77 0.91 -15.55 5.46
N ALA A 78 0.58 -15.04 6.63
CA ALA A 78 1.56 -14.51 7.59
C ALA A 78 2.53 -15.60 8.12
N GLU A 79 2.13 -16.86 8.07
CA GLU A 79 2.96 -18.01 8.49
C GLU A 79 3.79 -18.60 7.33
N ALA A 80 3.56 -18.14 6.10
CA ALA A 80 4.32 -18.61 4.94
C ALA A 80 5.79 -18.16 5.01
N PRO A 81 6.71 -18.89 4.36
CA PRO A 81 8.10 -18.46 4.25
C PRO A 81 8.24 -17.05 3.66
N PRO A 82 9.27 -16.25 4.05
CA PRO A 82 9.49 -14.89 3.56
C PRO A 82 9.45 -14.76 2.03
N ALA A 83 9.95 -15.78 1.33
CA ALA A 83 9.94 -15.81 -0.14
C ALA A 83 8.53 -15.87 -0.73
N GLU A 84 7.61 -16.59 -0.09
CA GLU A 84 6.21 -16.69 -0.54
C GLU A 84 5.45 -15.41 -0.20
N GLN A 85 5.68 -14.84 0.99
CA GLN A 85 5.11 -13.55 1.38
C GLN A 85 5.53 -12.43 0.40
N LEU A 86 6.83 -12.39 0.06
CA LEU A 86 7.34 -11.40 -0.90
C LEU A 86 6.78 -11.64 -2.31
N ASP A 87 6.62 -12.89 -2.75
CA ASP A 87 6.00 -13.20 -4.05
C ASP A 87 4.54 -12.76 -4.13
N ALA A 88 3.76 -12.99 -3.07
CA ALA A 88 2.37 -12.52 -2.97
C ALA A 88 2.30 -10.99 -3.03
N PHE A 89 3.18 -10.30 -2.28
CA PHE A 89 3.29 -8.84 -2.34
C PHE A 89 3.63 -8.33 -3.74
N LEU A 90 4.64 -8.91 -4.40
CA LEU A 90 5.03 -8.53 -5.76
C LEU A 90 3.90 -8.82 -6.77
N GLY A 91 3.17 -9.91 -6.63
CA GLY A 91 1.98 -10.20 -7.43
C GLY A 91 0.85 -9.19 -7.24
N TRP A 92 0.65 -8.72 -6.01
CA TRP A 92 -0.29 -7.65 -5.70
C TRP A 92 0.15 -6.31 -6.32
N VAL A 93 1.44 -5.98 -6.23
CA VAL A 93 2.03 -4.78 -6.87
C VAL A 93 1.90 -4.84 -8.39
N GLU A 94 2.17 -5.98 -9.01
CA GLU A 94 2.08 -6.16 -10.47
C GLU A 94 0.67 -5.86 -11.00
N LYS A 95 -0.36 -6.31 -10.29
CA LYS A 95 -1.77 -5.99 -10.60
C LYS A 95 -2.09 -4.49 -10.50
N ARG A 96 -1.35 -3.73 -9.67
CA ARG A 96 -1.60 -2.32 -9.32
C ARG A 96 -0.45 -1.37 -9.66
N GLY A 97 0.47 -1.81 -10.53
CA GLY A 97 1.79 -1.19 -10.75
C GLY A 97 1.81 0.33 -10.89
N GLY A 98 0.90 0.90 -11.69
CA GLY A 98 0.82 2.35 -11.88
C GLY A 98 0.48 3.12 -10.59
N ALA A 99 -0.34 2.55 -9.70
CA ALA A 99 -0.67 3.16 -8.41
C ALA A 99 0.52 3.10 -7.45
N TYR A 100 1.20 1.95 -7.37
CA TYR A 100 2.37 1.77 -6.50
C TYR A 100 3.52 2.73 -6.85
N ALA A 101 3.89 2.79 -8.13
CA ALA A 101 4.96 3.68 -8.58
C ALA A 101 4.65 5.17 -8.30
N LYS A 102 3.40 5.59 -8.47
CA LYS A 102 2.96 6.95 -8.12
C LYS A 102 3.03 7.21 -6.62
N LEU A 103 2.69 6.23 -5.80
CA LEU A 103 2.76 6.30 -4.33
C LEU A 103 4.18 6.51 -3.84
N VAL A 104 5.12 5.70 -4.33
CA VAL A 104 6.54 5.79 -3.94
C VAL A 104 7.16 7.13 -4.36
N ARG A 105 6.70 7.73 -5.48
CA ARG A 105 7.23 8.99 -6.04
C ARG A 105 6.50 10.25 -5.59
N VAL A 106 5.53 10.14 -4.69
CA VAL A 106 4.74 11.30 -4.26
C VAL A 106 5.62 12.34 -3.55
N ALA A 107 5.45 13.60 -3.97
CA ALA A 107 6.13 14.75 -3.39
C ALA A 107 5.40 15.40 -2.19
N SER A 108 4.08 15.13 -2.05
CA SER A 108 3.26 15.72 -0.98
C SER A 108 3.74 15.27 0.40
N PRO A 109 4.01 16.21 1.33
CA PRO A 109 4.40 15.88 2.70
C PRO A 109 3.42 14.95 3.41
N GLU A 110 2.12 15.19 3.25
CA GLU A 110 1.06 14.43 3.91
C GLU A 110 1.06 12.96 3.51
N VAL A 111 1.32 12.68 2.23
CA VAL A 111 1.41 11.31 1.72
C VAL A 111 2.74 10.66 2.12
N ARG A 112 3.80 11.45 2.17
CA ARG A 112 5.11 10.97 2.63
C ARG A 112 5.04 10.49 4.07
N ASP A 113 4.46 11.28 4.96
CA ASP A 113 4.30 10.92 6.38
C ASP A 113 3.50 9.62 6.53
N LEU A 114 2.45 9.44 5.71
CA LEU A 114 1.66 8.23 5.70
C LEU A 114 2.48 7.01 5.21
N MET A 115 3.26 7.17 4.13
CA MET A 115 4.12 6.10 3.62
C MET A 115 5.25 5.75 4.59
N ASP A 116 5.80 6.73 5.28
CA ASP A 116 6.80 6.49 6.32
C ASP A 116 6.23 5.71 7.51
N ALA A 117 4.98 5.99 7.90
CA ALA A 117 4.27 5.21 8.91
C ALA A 117 4.03 3.75 8.44
N VAL A 118 3.65 3.54 7.18
CA VAL A 118 3.49 2.19 6.61
C VAL A 118 4.83 1.44 6.59
N ARG A 119 5.93 2.10 6.19
CA ARG A 119 7.26 1.49 6.22
C ARG A 119 7.69 1.13 7.64
N ALA A 120 7.47 2.02 8.61
CA ALA A 120 7.80 1.75 10.00
C ALA A 120 7.07 0.52 10.53
N ALA A 121 5.76 0.43 10.32
CA ALA A 121 4.96 -0.73 10.72
C ALA A 121 5.40 -2.03 10.00
N THR A 122 5.80 -1.93 8.73
CA THR A 122 6.33 -3.08 7.99
C THR A 122 7.70 -3.50 8.52
N ALA A 123 8.57 -2.54 8.84
CA ALA A 123 9.88 -2.83 9.44
C ALA A 123 9.76 -3.54 10.79
N GLU A 124 8.86 -3.08 11.66
CA GLU A 124 8.57 -3.73 12.95
C GLU A 124 8.13 -5.18 12.75
N ARG A 125 7.17 -5.43 11.85
CA ARG A 125 6.69 -6.79 11.57
C ARG A 125 7.79 -7.71 11.01
N ILE A 126 8.66 -7.21 10.13
CA ILE A 126 9.79 -7.99 9.63
C ILE A 126 10.76 -8.31 10.78
N LEU A 127 11.10 -7.32 11.60
CA LEU A 127 12.02 -7.50 12.74
C LEU A 127 11.49 -8.50 13.77
N ASP A 128 10.19 -8.49 14.04
CA ASP A 128 9.52 -9.43 14.94
C ASP A 128 9.53 -10.87 14.40
N GLY A 129 9.51 -11.03 13.07
CA GLY A 129 9.60 -12.33 12.41
C GLY A 129 11.03 -12.89 12.29
N LEU A 130 12.06 -12.06 12.47
CA LEU A 130 13.45 -12.52 12.38
C LEU A 130 13.88 -13.25 13.66
N PRO A 131 14.66 -14.36 13.55
CA PRO A 131 15.16 -15.07 14.71
C PRO A 131 16.17 -14.23 15.51
N GLY A 132 16.10 -14.28 16.84
CA GLY A 132 17.03 -13.62 17.77
C GLY A 132 16.62 -12.19 18.15
N PRO A 133 17.41 -11.52 19.00
CA PRO A 133 17.03 -10.22 19.55
C PRO A 133 17.12 -9.10 18.50
N PRO A 134 16.27 -8.08 18.57
CA PRO A 134 16.41 -6.90 17.74
C PRO A 134 17.69 -6.14 18.09
N THR A 135 18.53 -5.85 17.10
CA THR A 135 19.73 -5.02 17.25
C THR A 135 19.62 -3.74 16.43
N PRO A 136 20.38 -2.68 16.77
CA PRO A 136 20.41 -1.47 15.94
C PRO A 136 20.82 -1.76 14.49
N GLU A 137 21.74 -2.70 14.27
CA GLU A 137 22.21 -3.10 12.93
C GLU A 137 21.07 -3.71 12.11
N ARG A 138 20.32 -4.67 12.70
CA ARG A 138 19.14 -5.28 12.04
C ARG A 138 18.08 -4.25 11.72
N ARG A 139 17.80 -3.34 12.64
CA ARG A 139 16.85 -2.25 12.40
C ARG A 139 17.27 -1.38 11.23
N VAL A 140 18.55 -1.00 11.14
CA VAL A 140 19.09 -0.22 10.02
C VAL A 140 19.02 -1.01 8.72
N ALA A 141 19.38 -2.30 8.74
CA ALA A 141 19.35 -3.17 7.57
C ALA A 141 17.94 -3.30 7.00
N VAL A 142 16.93 -3.59 7.83
CA VAL A 142 15.53 -3.73 7.39
C VAL A 142 14.98 -2.41 6.86
N ASN A 143 15.22 -1.28 7.55
CA ASN A 143 14.75 0.01 7.06
C ASN A 143 15.42 0.41 5.73
N ALA A 144 16.72 0.20 5.57
CA ALA A 144 17.43 0.47 4.31
C ALA A 144 16.94 -0.45 3.19
N TRP A 145 16.68 -1.71 3.50
CA TRP A 145 16.13 -2.67 2.53
C TRP A 145 14.74 -2.28 2.04
N LEU A 146 13.86 -1.75 2.88
CA LEU A 146 12.54 -1.28 2.45
C LEU A 146 12.65 -0.14 1.41
N TRP A 147 13.60 0.79 1.58
CA TRP A 147 13.88 1.80 0.57
C TRP A 147 14.46 1.22 -0.73
N PHE A 148 15.36 0.25 -0.61
CA PHE A 148 15.89 -0.49 -1.76
C PHE A 148 14.77 -1.22 -2.50
N MET A 149 13.87 -1.91 -1.78
CA MET A 149 12.72 -2.62 -2.34
C MET A 149 11.80 -1.68 -3.12
N ASP A 150 11.43 -0.54 -2.54
CA ASP A 150 10.59 0.47 -3.22
C ASP A 150 11.25 0.92 -4.54
N GLY A 151 12.53 1.24 -4.52
CA GLY A 151 13.27 1.65 -5.71
C GLY A 151 13.35 0.56 -6.77
N ALA A 152 13.66 -0.67 -6.36
CA ALA A 152 13.75 -1.82 -7.27
C ALA A 152 12.39 -2.16 -7.92
N ILE A 153 11.30 -2.08 -7.15
CA ILE A 153 9.96 -2.31 -7.68
C ILE A 153 9.57 -1.22 -8.70
N VAL A 154 9.87 0.04 -8.42
CA VAL A 154 9.59 1.14 -9.35
C VAL A 154 10.36 0.94 -10.66
N ASP A 155 11.63 0.60 -10.60
CA ASP A 155 12.47 0.31 -11.76
C ASP A 155 11.92 -0.88 -12.57
N TRP A 156 11.58 -1.97 -11.87
CA TRP A 156 10.97 -3.15 -12.47
C TRP A 156 9.67 -2.85 -13.23
N LEU A 157 8.78 -2.05 -12.62
CA LEU A 157 7.52 -1.66 -13.25
C LEU A 157 7.71 -0.76 -14.47
N GLU A 158 8.78 0.03 -14.52
CA GLU A 158 9.07 0.94 -15.63
C GLU A 158 9.69 0.22 -16.82
N HIS A 159 10.60 -0.71 -16.58
CA HIS A 159 11.37 -1.35 -17.65
C HIS A 159 10.72 -2.66 -18.12
N GLY A 160 10.13 -3.44 -17.22
CA GLY A 160 9.44 -4.69 -17.55
C GLY A 160 10.36 -5.76 -18.17
N ASP A 161 11.67 -5.66 -17.96
CA ASP A 161 12.71 -6.51 -18.55
C ASP A 161 13.20 -7.61 -17.60
N LEU A 162 12.68 -7.64 -16.37
CA LEU A 162 12.97 -8.64 -15.34
C LEU A 162 11.68 -9.37 -14.95
N ASP A 163 11.73 -10.70 -14.84
CA ASP A 163 10.58 -11.44 -14.32
C ASP A 163 10.45 -11.33 -12.79
N ARG A 164 9.23 -11.56 -12.28
CA ARG A 164 8.92 -11.44 -10.85
C ARG A 164 9.77 -12.35 -9.97
N ALA A 165 10.10 -13.56 -10.44
CA ALA A 165 10.90 -14.52 -9.68
C ALA A 165 12.34 -14.03 -9.52
N ALA A 166 12.91 -13.43 -10.56
CA ALA A 166 14.25 -12.84 -10.55
C ALA A 166 14.29 -11.60 -9.64
N LEU A 167 13.27 -10.72 -9.67
CA LEU A 167 13.16 -9.58 -8.75
C LEU A 167 13.06 -10.07 -7.31
N ARG A 168 12.18 -11.04 -7.02
CA ARG A 168 12.05 -11.63 -5.69
C ARG A 168 13.40 -12.15 -5.18
N ALA A 169 14.12 -12.92 -6.00
CA ALA A 169 15.42 -13.45 -5.64
C ALA A 169 16.46 -12.36 -5.38
N LEU A 170 16.42 -11.25 -6.13
CA LEU A 170 17.28 -10.09 -5.89
C LEU A 170 16.97 -9.44 -4.54
N LEU A 171 15.70 -9.21 -4.24
CA LEU A 171 15.26 -8.57 -2.99
C LEU A 171 15.63 -9.41 -1.76
N LEU A 172 15.42 -10.74 -1.81
CA LEU A 172 15.79 -11.64 -0.71
C LEU A 172 17.30 -11.64 -0.48
N ARG A 173 18.13 -11.82 -1.53
CA ARG A 173 19.59 -11.74 -1.41
C ARG A 173 20.06 -10.40 -0.84
N ALA A 174 19.41 -9.30 -1.20
CA ALA A 174 19.74 -7.98 -0.66
C ALA A 174 19.46 -7.90 0.84
N LEU A 175 18.33 -8.47 1.30
CA LEU A 175 17.97 -8.49 2.72
C LEU A 175 18.93 -9.40 3.51
N GLU A 176 19.18 -10.62 3.05
CA GLU A 176 20.15 -11.56 3.65
C GLU A 176 21.54 -10.92 3.73
N GLY A 177 22.00 -10.27 2.65
CA GLY A 177 23.28 -9.57 2.64
C GLY A 177 23.34 -8.40 3.62
N ALA A 178 22.26 -7.66 3.79
CA ALA A 178 22.18 -6.56 4.76
C ALA A 178 22.11 -7.05 6.21
N LEU A 179 21.47 -8.20 6.46
CA LEU A 179 21.40 -8.84 7.78
C LEU A 179 22.66 -9.60 8.13
N GLY A 180 23.45 -10.06 7.13
CA GLY A 180 24.61 -10.92 7.30
C GLY A 180 24.27 -12.38 7.63
N GLU A 181 23.01 -12.80 7.43
CA GLU A 181 22.50 -14.13 7.75
C GLU A 181 21.37 -14.53 6.76
N PRO A 182 21.14 -15.83 6.50
CA PRO A 182 20.01 -16.29 5.70
C PRO A 182 18.68 -16.06 6.41
N LEU A 183 17.62 -15.90 5.62
CA LEU A 183 16.23 -15.73 6.07
C LEU A 183 15.55 -17.09 6.33
#